data_0a8d42a30ecf8ff54ea1ee5ccb531adb
#
_entry.id   0a8d42a30ecf8ff54ea1ee5ccb531adb
#
_cell.length_a   1.000
_cell.length_b   1.000
_cell.length_c   1.000
_cell.angle_alpha   90.00
_cell.angle_beta   90.00
_cell.angle_gamma   90.00
#
_symmetry.space_group_name_H-M   'P 1'
#
loop_
_entity.id
_entity.type
_entity.pdbx_description
1 polymer ?
#
loop_
_entity_poly.entity_id
_entity_poly.type
_entity_poly.pdbx_seq_one_letter_code
_entity_poly.pdbx_strand_id
1 'polypeptide(L)'
;LWMDADTLRQLLDKLDPNSLRAAKIAEALEAFTLVVDFEQDEAGRIASYKAGREALRPALEAKNGSTMPVFYAIGNAHIDLAWLWPMAETHRKTERTFAAQLRLLEEYPEYKYIQSQPSGYEMCRKYYPELFERIKQAVKDGQWIAEGAMWVEPDTNMASGEALIRQLLYGKRYYQEEFGVD
;
A
#
# COMPACT_ATOMS: atom_id res chain seq x y z
N LEU A 1 -16.26 -12.90 -1.14
CA LEU A 1 -17.64 -12.88 -0.66
C LEU A 1 -17.77 -12.50 0.81
N TRP A 2 -17.15 -13.27 1.72
CA TRP A 2 -17.21 -12.98 3.15
C TRP A 2 -16.63 -11.59 3.49
N MET A 3 -15.48 -11.26 2.94
CA MET A 3 -14.86 -9.94 3.14
C MET A 3 -15.74 -8.80 2.62
N ASP A 4 -16.39 -8.98 1.48
CA ASP A 4 -17.30 -7.98 0.90
C ASP A 4 -18.49 -7.69 1.84
N ALA A 5 -19.13 -8.77 2.34
CA ALA A 5 -20.25 -8.66 3.27
C ALA A 5 -19.82 -8.08 4.62
N ASP A 6 -18.68 -8.52 5.18
CA ASP A 6 -18.16 -8.04 6.46
C ASP A 6 -17.74 -6.56 6.38
N THR A 7 -17.15 -6.13 5.27
CA THR A 7 -16.82 -4.72 5.01
C THR A 7 -18.08 -3.85 5.05
N LEU A 8 -19.15 -4.25 4.37
CA LEU A 8 -20.41 -3.51 4.38
C LEU A 8 -21.07 -3.52 5.76
N ARG A 9 -21.03 -4.64 6.47
CA ARG A 9 -21.55 -4.73 7.84
C ARG A 9 -20.79 -3.77 8.78
N GLN A 10 -19.45 -3.78 8.74
CA GLN A 10 -18.65 -2.88 9.56
C GLN A 10 -18.86 -1.41 9.20
N LEU A 11 -19.05 -1.11 7.90
CA LEU A 11 -19.38 0.25 7.46
C LEU A 11 -20.74 0.69 7.98
N LEU A 12 -21.74 -0.20 7.93
CA LEU A 12 -23.09 0.07 8.45
C LEU A 12 -23.06 0.47 9.93
N ASP A 13 -22.23 -0.21 10.73
CA ASP A 13 -22.06 0.08 12.17
C ASP A 13 -21.46 1.48 12.45
N LYS A 14 -20.84 2.12 11.45
CA LYS A 14 -20.19 3.43 11.59
C LYS A 14 -20.99 4.58 10.97
N LEU A 15 -22.02 4.28 10.21
CA LEU A 15 -22.86 5.29 9.57
C LEU A 15 -23.99 5.75 10.49
N ASP A 16 -24.51 6.96 10.20
CA ASP A 16 -25.80 7.37 10.77
C ASP A 16 -26.89 6.38 10.32
N PRO A 17 -27.58 5.72 11.25
CA PRO A 17 -28.60 4.70 10.93
C PRO A 17 -29.78 5.27 10.11
N ASN A 18 -30.01 6.57 10.15
CA ASN A 18 -31.05 7.26 9.40
C ASN A 18 -30.60 7.74 8.03
N SER A 19 -29.32 7.49 7.65
CA SER A 19 -28.82 7.89 6.35
C SER A 19 -29.33 6.97 5.23
N LEU A 20 -29.52 7.54 4.04
CA LEU A 20 -29.83 6.76 2.85
C LEU A 20 -28.75 5.70 2.54
N ARG A 21 -27.49 6.02 2.85
CA ARG A 21 -26.38 5.09 2.68
C ARG A 21 -26.54 3.85 3.57
N ALA A 22 -26.88 4.05 4.85
CA ALA A 22 -27.10 2.94 5.77
C ALA A 22 -28.28 2.06 5.29
N ALA A 23 -29.39 2.66 4.87
CA ALA A 23 -30.54 1.92 4.34
C ALA A 23 -30.14 1.07 3.13
N LYS A 24 -29.43 1.62 2.15
CA LYS A 24 -28.98 0.88 0.95
C LYS A 24 -28.01 -0.26 1.26
N ILE A 25 -27.15 -0.09 2.25
CA ILE A 25 -26.25 -1.17 2.69
C ILE A 25 -27.04 -2.28 3.38
N ALA A 26 -28.00 -1.92 4.24
CA ALA A 26 -28.86 -2.89 4.90
C ALA A 26 -29.68 -3.72 3.89
N GLU A 27 -30.28 -3.08 2.88
CA GLU A 27 -30.98 -3.74 1.78
C GLU A 27 -30.07 -4.70 1.00
N ALA A 28 -28.82 -4.30 0.70
CA ALA A 28 -27.86 -5.14 -0.01
C ALA A 28 -27.44 -6.37 0.83
N LEU A 29 -27.23 -6.19 2.14
CA LEU A 29 -26.90 -7.28 3.05
C LEU A 29 -28.09 -8.25 3.22
N GLU A 30 -29.31 -7.74 3.28
CA GLU A 30 -30.53 -8.57 3.29
C GLU A 30 -30.64 -9.39 1.99
N ALA A 31 -30.53 -8.75 0.83
CA ALA A 31 -30.57 -9.42 -0.47
C ALA A 31 -29.47 -10.50 -0.56
N PHE A 32 -28.29 -10.24 -0.04
CA PHE A 32 -27.19 -11.20 0.05
C PHE A 32 -27.60 -12.45 0.85
N THR A 33 -28.22 -12.28 2.02
CA THR A 33 -28.63 -13.42 2.87
C THR A 33 -29.72 -14.28 2.24
N LEU A 34 -30.53 -13.70 1.35
CA LEU A 34 -31.61 -14.43 0.67
C LEU A 34 -31.14 -15.30 -0.52
N VAL A 35 -29.96 -14.98 -1.09
CA VAL A 35 -29.46 -15.67 -2.30
C VAL A 35 -28.29 -16.62 -2.02
N VAL A 36 -27.59 -16.45 -0.90
CA VAL A 36 -26.48 -17.33 -0.53
C VAL A 36 -27.02 -18.60 0.14
N ASP A 37 -26.69 -19.75 -0.42
CA ASP A 37 -27.11 -21.05 0.08
C ASP A 37 -25.89 -21.96 0.30
N PHE A 38 -25.70 -22.38 1.54
CA PHE A 38 -24.59 -23.24 1.97
C PHE A 38 -24.93 -24.73 1.89
N GLU A 39 -26.20 -25.08 1.73
CA GLU A 39 -26.67 -26.46 1.74
C GLU A 39 -26.68 -27.13 0.35
N GLN A 40 -26.45 -26.34 -0.71
CA GLN A 40 -26.32 -26.82 -2.08
C GLN A 40 -25.08 -27.70 -2.28
N ASP A 41 -25.06 -28.45 -3.36
CA ASP A 41 -23.85 -29.09 -3.87
C ASP A 41 -22.77 -28.03 -4.22
N GLU A 42 -21.56 -28.46 -4.55
CA GLU A 42 -20.45 -27.55 -4.82
C GLU A 42 -20.75 -26.52 -5.94
N ALA A 43 -21.37 -26.99 -7.04
CA ALA A 43 -21.71 -26.14 -8.17
C ALA A 43 -22.79 -25.12 -7.79
N GLY A 44 -23.82 -25.54 -7.07
CA GLY A 44 -24.90 -24.69 -6.56
C GLY A 44 -24.38 -23.66 -5.56
N ARG A 45 -23.48 -24.05 -4.64
CA ARG A 45 -22.85 -23.11 -3.70
C ARG A 45 -22.04 -22.04 -4.44
N ILE A 46 -21.21 -22.42 -5.42
CA ILE A 46 -20.44 -21.46 -6.22
C ILE A 46 -21.36 -20.49 -6.96
N ALA A 47 -22.47 -20.99 -7.52
CA ALA A 47 -23.44 -20.13 -8.18
C ALA A 47 -24.13 -19.16 -7.20
N SER A 48 -24.54 -19.64 -6.02
CA SER A 48 -25.12 -18.79 -4.97
C SER A 48 -24.13 -17.73 -4.46
N TYR A 49 -22.83 -18.06 -4.33
CA TYR A 49 -21.82 -17.11 -3.93
C TYR A 49 -21.58 -16.01 -4.97
N LYS A 50 -21.64 -16.35 -6.26
CA LYS A 50 -21.60 -15.36 -7.34
C LYS A 50 -22.83 -14.44 -7.28
N ALA A 51 -24.02 -14.99 -7.12
CA ALA A 51 -25.24 -14.21 -6.95
C ALA A 51 -25.17 -13.30 -5.71
N GLY A 52 -24.65 -13.79 -4.59
CA GLY A 52 -24.44 -12.99 -3.39
C GLY A 52 -23.47 -11.82 -3.60
N ARG A 53 -22.40 -11.99 -4.37
CA ARG A 53 -21.51 -10.88 -4.74
C ARG A 53 -22.20 -9.84 -5.61
N GLU A 54 -23.03 -10.28 -6.55
CA GLU A 54 -23.83 -9.36 -7.38
C GLU A 54 -24.81 -8.53 -6.53
N ALA A 55 -25.43 -9.15 -5.52
CA ALA A 55 -26.33 -8.43 -4.60
C ALA A 55 -25.60 -7.34 -3.79
N LEU A 56 -24.35 -7.59 -3.40
CA LEU A 56 -23.53 -6.61 -2.65
C LEU A 56 -22.92 -5.52 -3.53
N ARG A 57 -22.73 -5.77 -4.81
CA ARG A 57 -21.99 -4.90 -5.74
C ARG A 57 -22.46 -3.44 -5.73
N PRO A 58 -23.76 -3.11 -5.83
CA PRO A 58 -24.20 -1.70 -5.84
C PRO A 58 -23.82 -0.94 -4.57
N ALA A 59 -23.79 -1.60 -3.42
CA ALA A 59 -23.40 -0.98 -2.16
C ALA A 59 -21.89 -0.80 -2.05
N LEU A 60 -21.09 -1.74 -2.58
CA LEU A 60 -19.63 -1.68 -2.61
C LEU A 60 -19.11 -0.62 -3.60
N GLU A 61 -19.73 -0.52 -4.77
CA GLU A 61 -19.32 0.43 -5.82
C GLU A 61 -19.90 1.84 -5.64
N ALA A 62 -20.76 2.02 -4.64
CA ALA A 62 -21.37 3.32 -4.38
C ALA A 62 -20.32 4.36 -3.99
N LYS A 63 -20.26 5.44 -4.76
CA LYS A 63 -19.33 6.54 -4.53
C LYS A 63 -19.81 7.47 -3.43
N ASN A 64 -18.87 7.96 -2.64
CA ASN A 64 -19.13 9.00 -1.66
C ASN A 64 -19.45 10.35 -2.35
N GLY A 65 -20.13 11.25 -1.63
CA GLY A 65 -20.35 12.62 -2.09
C GLY A 65 -19.02 13.40 -2.16
N SER A 66 -19.01 14.50 -2.91
CA SER A 66 -17.83 15.34 -3.15
C SER A 66 -17.23 15.99 -1.90
N THR A 67 -17.94 15.99 -0.79
CA THR A 67 -17.49 16.55 0.50
C THR A 67 -16.82 15.50 1.40
N MET A 68 -16.82 14.24 1.01
CA MET A 68 -16.18 13.17 1.80
C MET A 68 -14.66 13.21 1.63
N PRO A 69 -13.90 12.96 2.70
CA PRO A 69 -12.44 12.81 2.62
C PRO A 69 -12.04 11.73 1.62
N VAL A 70 -10.97 12.00 0.88
CA VAL A 70 -10.33 11.01 0.00
C VAL A 70 -9.15 10.40 0.75
N PHE A 71 -9.12 9.08 0.82
CA PHE A 71 -8.01 8.34 1.40
C PHE A 71 -7.13 7.78 0.28
N TYR A 72 -5.85 8.17 0.29
CA TYR A 72 -4.85 7.65 -0.63
C TYR A 72 -4.03 6.57 0.07
N ALA A 73 -4.11 5.34 -0.42
CA ALA A 73 -3.31 4.22 0.07
C ALA A 73 -2.10 4.01 -0.83
N ILE A 74 -0.91 4.20 -0.29
CA ILE A 74 0.35 4.03 -1.00
C ILE A 74 1.14 2.92 -0.30
N GLY A 75 1.70 1.99 -1.07
CA GLY A 75 2.51 0.91 -0.54
C GLY A 75 3.82 1.42 0.04
N ASN A 76 4.23 0.86 1.17
CA ASN A 76 5.54 1.08 1.78
C ASN A 76 6.06 -0.24 2.36
N ALA A 77 7.38 -0.39 2.41
CA ALA A 77 8.04 -1.51 3.07
C ALA A 77 9.24 -1.00 3.87
N HIS A 78 8.99 -0.61 5.10
CA HIS A 78 10.04 -0.14 6.01
C HIS A 78 11.11 -1.22 6.24
N ILE A 79 12.37 -0.81 6.21
CA ILE A 79 13.53 -1.67 6.49
C ILE A 79 14.39 -0.99 7.55
N ASP A 80 14.46 -1.59 8.73
CA ASP A 80 15.41 -1.17 9.75
C ASP A 80 16.85 -1.34 9.25
N LEU A 81 17.65 -0.30 9.40
CA LEU A 81 19.06 -0.27 9.01
C LEU A 81 19.92 -0.92 10.11
N ALA A 82 20.02 -2.22 10.15
CA ALA A 82 20.42 -3.07 11.25
C ALA A 82 19.43 -2.95 12.46
N TRP A 83 19.15 -4.06 13.10
CA TRP A 83 18.30 -4.15 14.29
C TRP A 83 18.70 -5.39 15.07
N LEU A 84 17.83 -6.42 15.13
CA LEU A 84 18.20 -7.75 15.62
C LEU A 84 18.99 -8.56 14.56
N TRP A 85 19.55 -7.87 13.57
CA TRP A 85 20.38 -8.41 12.50
C TRP A 85 21.51 -7.44 12.13
N PRO A 86 22.64 -7.94 11.57
CA PRO A 86 23.75 -7.10 11.13
C PRO A 86 23.45 -6.39 9.81
N MET A 87 24.26 -5.35 9.49
CA MET A 87 24.17 -4.60 8.22
C MET A 87 24.19 -5.50 6.97
N ALA A 88 24.93 -6.60 6.98
CA ALA A 88 24.96 -7.52 5.86
C ALA A 88 23.57 -8.13 5.56
N GLU A 89 22.74 -8.32 6.57
CA GLU A 89 21.36 -8.75 6.36
C GLU A 89 20.46 -7.61 5.87
N THR A 90 20.73 -6.38 6.27
CA THR A 90 20.03 -5.21 5.71
C THR A 90 20.22 -5.12 4.20
N HIS A 91 21.43 -5.35 3.69
CA HIS A 91 21.68 -5.40 2.24
C HIS A 91 20.80 -6.43 1.52
N ARG A 92 20.70 -7.66 2.07
CA ARG A 92 19.85 -8.71 1.51
C ARG A 92 18.35 -8.38 1.62
N LYS A 93 17.94 -7.79 2.74
CA LYS A 93 16.55 -7.35 2.93
C LYS A 93 16.17 -6.28 1.91
N THR A 94 17.04 -5.31 1.69
CA THR A 94 16.83 -4.24 0.72
C THR A 94 16.67 -4.80 -0.69
N GLU A 95 17.58 -5.67 -1.13
CA GLU A 95 17.52 -6.29 -2.45
C GLU A 95 16.21 -7.06 -2.65
N ARG A 96 15.90 -8.02 -1.78
CA ARG A 96 14.69 -8.83 -1.94
C ARG A 96 13.39 -8.02 -1.81
N THR A 97 13.36 -7.00 -0.94
CA THR A 97 12.20 -6.12 -0.78
C THR A 97 11.99 -5.29 -2.04
N PHE A 98 13.04 -4.65 -2.55
CA PHE A 98 12.93 -3.79 -3.72
C PHE A 98 12.61 -4.59 -4.99
N ALA A 99 13.19 -5.78 -5.14
CA ALA A 99 12.85 -6.68 -6.23
C ALA A 99 11.38 -7.14 -6.17
N ALA A 100 10.89 -7.44 -4.97
CA ALA A 100 9.48 -7.81 -4.78
C ALA A 100 8.53 -6.64 -5.10
N GLN A 101 8.87 -5.42 -4.69
CA GLN A 101 8.07 -4.23 -5.01
C GLN A 101 8.04 -3.93 -6.51
N LEU A 102 9.17 -4.03 -7.20
CA LEU A 102 9.20 -3.87 -8.66
C LEU A 102 8.31 -4.90 -9.37
N ARG A 103 8.32 -6.15 -8.89
CA ARG A 103 7.42 -7.17 -9.43
C ARG A 103 5.95 -6.82 -9.21
N LEU A 104 5.59 -6.30 -8.02
CA LEU A 104 4.23 -5.86 -7.75
C LEU A 104 3.81 -4.68 -8.64
N LEU A 105 4.71 -3.74 -8.93
CA LEU A 105 4.45 -2.64 -9.87
C LEU A 105 4.20 -3.15 -11.30
N GLU A 106 4.90 -4.21 -11.72
CA GLU A 106 4.69 -4.86 -13.03
C GLU A 106 3.35 -5.62 -13.08
N GLU A 107 2.97 -6.26 -11.97
CA GLU A 107 1.74 -7.07 -11.87
C GLU A 107 0.48 -6.21 -11.69
N TYR A 108 0.60 -5.07 -10.99
CA TYR A 108 -0.51 -4.17 -10.64
C TYR A 108 -0.21 -2.74 -11.12
N PRO A 109 -0.65 -2.34 -12.31
CA PRO A 109 -0.35 -1.01 -12.87
C PRO A 109 -0.86 0.17 -12.04
N GLU A 110 -1.92 -0.04 -11.25
CA GLU A 110 -2.47 0.97 -10.34
C GLU A 110 -1.68 1.13 -9.04
N TYR A 111 -0.81 0.15 -8.72
CA TYR A 111 -0.04 0.17 -7.49
C TYR A 111 0.99 1.29 -7.48
N LYS A 112 1.10 1.98 -6.35
CA LYS A 112 2.12 2.97 -6.07
C LYS A 112 2.92 2.54 -4.83
N TYR A 113 4.23 2.67 -4.91
CA TYR A 113 5.13 2.32 -3.83
C TYR A 113 6.00 3.52 -3.46
N ILE A 114 6.15 3.80 -2.18
CA ILE A 114 7.03 4.85 -1.65
C ILE A 114 8.17 4.25 -0.84
N GLN A 115 9.37 4.78 -1.03
CA GLN A 115 10.55 4.45 -0.21
C GLN A 115 11.32 5.72 0.12
N SER A 116 11.51 5.96 1.41
CA SER A 116 12.00 7.21 1.97
C SER A 116 13.48 7.22 2.34
N GLN A 117 14.18 6.07 2.34
CA GLN A 117 15.55 5.94 2.83
C GLN A 117 16.58 5.87 1.71
N PRO A 118 17.33 6.96 1.40
CA PRO A 118 18.44 6.95 0.43
C PRO A 118 19.48 5.86 0.67
N SER A 119 19.74 5.50 1.93
CA SER A 119 20.66 4.42 2.28
C SER A 119 20.33 3.09 1.60
N GLY A 120 19.04 2.76 1.47
CA GLY A 120 18.58 1.57 0.76
C GLY A 120 18.88 1.63 -0.74
N TYR A 121 18.65 2.78 -1.36
CA TYR A 121 18.98 3.00 -2.77
C TYR A 121 20.49 2.94 -3.02
N GLU A 122 21.29 3.50 -2.13
CA GLU A 122 22.76 3.45 -2.21
C GLU A 122 23.28 2.01 -2.10
N MET A 123 22.67 1.19 -1.25
CA MET A 123 22.97 -0.25 -1.18
C MET A 123 22.65 -0.95 -2.52
N CYS A 124 21.49 -0.65 -3.11
CA CYS A 124 21.14 -1.19 -4.42
C CYS A 124 22.09 -0.70 -5.52
N ARG A 125 22.40 0.58 -5.57
CA ARG A 125 23.33 1.14 -6.54
C ARG A 125 24.69 0.46 -6.48
N LYS A 126 25.18 0.20 -5.27
CA LYS A 126 26.51 -0.38 -5.05
C LYS A 126 26.57 -1.89 -5.30
N TYR A 127 25.58 -2.64 -4.86
CA TYR A 127 25.65 -4.09 -4.83
C TYR A 127 24.74 -4.77 -5.86
N TYR A 128 23.71 -4.07 -6.35
CA TYR A 128 22.70 -4.57 -7.27
C TYR A 128 22.36 -3.53 -8.36
N PRO A 129 23.36 -3.12 -9.17
CA PRO A 129 23.19 -1.98 -10.11
C PRO A 129 22.05 -2.19 -11.11
N GLU A 130 21.81 -3.39 -11.58
CA GLU A 130 20.68 -3.69 -12.48
C GLU A 130 19.33 -3.44 -11.82
N LEU A 131 19.20 -3.81 -10.53
CA LEU A 131 18.01 -3.54 -9.73
C LEU A 131 17.81 -2.02 -9.57
N PHE A 132 18.89 -1.29 -9.32
CA PHE A 132 18.85 0.16 -9.17
C PHE A 132 18.37 0.87 -10.44
N GLU A 133 18.83 0.45 -11.63
CA GLU A 133 18.35 1.01 -12.90
C GLU A 133 16.85 0.74 -13.13
N ARG A 134 16.35 -0.43 -12.75
CA ARG A 134 14.92 -0.72 -12.81
C ARG A 134 14.12 0.17 -11.85
N ILE A 135 14.63 0.45 -10.65
CA ILE A 135 14.03 1.41 -9.72
C ILE A 135 13.98 2.80 -10.34
N LYS A 136 15.08 3.27 -10.95
CA LYS A 136 15.11 4.59 -11.64
C LYS A 136 14.07 4.66 -12.75
N GLN A 137 13.87 3.59 -13.49
CA GLN A 137 12.82 3.53 -14.51
C GLN A 137 11.42 3.62 -13.87
N ALA A 138 11.15 2.85 -12.81
CA ALA A 138 9.87 2.88 -12.11
C ALA A 138 9.58 4.26 -11.48
N VAL A 139 10.61 4.99 -11.05
CA VAL A 139 10.49 6.39 -10.60
C VAL A 139 10.06 7.31 -11.77
N LYS A 140 10.70 7.18 -12.93
CA LYS A 140 10.33 7.95 -14.14
C LYS A 140 8.90 7.67 -14.59
N ASP A 141 8.45 6.43 -14.47
CA ASP A 141 7.09 5.99 -14.81
C ASP A 141 6.05 6.45 -13.76
N GLY A 142 6.51 7.05 -12.65
CA GLY A 142 5.65 7.58 -11.59
C GLY A 142 4.93 6.50 -10.77
N GLN A 143 5.41 5.26 -10.78
CA GLN A 143 4.90 4.17 -9.96
C GLN A 143 5.68 4.01 -8.65
N TRP A 144 6.99 4.21 -8.70
CA TRP A 144 7.85 4.24 -7.53
C TRP A 144 8.11 5.68 -7.13
N ILE A 145 7.79 6.02 -5.88
CA ILE A 145 7.95 7.36 -5.32
C ILE A 145 9.21 7.35 -4.47
N ALA A 146 10.27 7.95 -5.02
CA ALA A 146 11.52 8.19 -4.32
C ALA A 146 11.41 9.53 -3.60
N GLU A 147 10.89 9.51 -2.38
CA GLU A 147 10.55 10.71 -1.63
C GLU A 147 10.88 10.53 -0.16
N GLY A 148 11.19 11.62 0.51
CA GLY A 148 11.65 11.70 1.87
C GLY A 148 12.76 12.75 1.94
N ALA A 149 13.53 12.79 2.99
CA ALA A 149 14.62 13.76 3.05
C ALA A 149 15.82 13.25 3.84
N MET A 150 15.60 12.39 4.82
CA MET A 150 16.65 11.87 5.68
C MET A 150 17.32 10.65 5.06
N TRP A 151 18.64 10.54 5.23
CA TRP A 151 19.44 9.42 4.74
C TRP A 151 18.95 8.06 5.22
N VAL A 152 18.50 8.02 6.49
CA VAL A 152 17.75 6.90 7.10
C VAL A 152 16.53 7.46 7.82
N GLU A 153 15.65 6.63 8.34
CA GLU A 153 14.62 7.02 9.30
C GLU A 153 15.22 6.93 10.72
N PRO A 154 15.80 8.02 11.27
CA PRO A 154 16.57 7.98 12.50
C PRO A 154 15.69 8.04 13.73
N ASP A 155 16.15 7.45 14.83
CA ASP A 155 15.63 7.77 16.16
C ASP A 155 16.07 9.20 16.54
N THR A 156 15.12 10.11 16.54
CA THR A 156 15.38 11.53 16.82
C THR A 156 15.64 11.85 18.30
N ASN A 157 15.36 10.91 19.20
CA ASN A 157 15.67 11.08 20.63
C ASN A 157 17.17 10.89 20.94
N MET A 158 17.86 10.05 20.16
CA MET A 158 19.26 9.70 20.39
C MET A 158 20.24 10.47 19.50
N ALA A 159 19.79 10.91 18.31
CA ALA A 159 20.63 11.61 17.37
C ALA A 159 20.88 13.07 17.80
N SER A 160 22.12 13.57 17.59
CA SER A 160 22.42 14.98 17.78
C SER A 160 21.76 15.85 16.70
N GLY A 161 21.56 17.14 16.96
CA GLY A 161 21.06 18.09 15.97
C GLY A 161 21.92 18.14 14.71
N GLU A 162 23.25 18.10 14.84
CA GLU A 162 24.17 18.04 13.71
C GLU A 162 23.99 16.77 12.89
N ALA A 163 23.78 15.61 13.52
CA ALA A 163 23.51 14.38 12.81
C ALA A 163 22.19 14.46 12.01
N LEU A 164 21.15 15.04 12.59
CA LEU A 164 19.85 15.22 11.92
C LEU A 164 19.96 16.18 10.72
N ILE A 165 20.73 17.28 10.85
CA ILE A 165 21.00 18.19 9.72
C ILE A 165 21.69 17.43 8.58
N ARG A 166 22.66 16.58 8.89
CA ARG A 166 23.37 15.79 7.87
C ARG A 166 22.48 14.73 7.23
N GLN A 167 21.56 14.14 7.98
CA GLN A 167 20.55 13.24 7.40
C GLN A 167 19.80 13.92 6.27
N LEU A 168 19.31 15.14 6.51
CA LEU A 168 18.58 15.93 5.53
C LEU A 168 19.49 16.36 4.36
N LEU A 169 20.68 16.87 4.65
CA LEU A 169 21.61 17.37 3.64
C LEU A 169 22.02 16.28 2.65
N TYR A 170 22.43 15.11 3.15
CA TYR A 170 22.87 14.01 2.30
C TYR A 170 21.70 13.33 1.61
N GLY A 171 20.57 13.19 2.29
CA GLY A 171 19.39 12.57 1.71
C GLY A 171 18.82 13.38 0.56
N LYS A 172 18.59 14.68 0.72
CA LYS A 172 18.12 15.57 -0.34
C LYS A 172 19.08 15.62 -1.52
N ARG A 173 20.38 15.73 -1.25
CA ARG A 173 21.40 15.71 -2.32
C ARG A 173 21.33 14.41 -3.12
N TYR A 174 21.22 13.26 -2.45
CA TYR A 174 21.12 11.98 -3.12
C TYR A 174 19.88 11.87 -4.01
N TYR A 175 18.71 12.30 -3.51
CA TYR A 175 17.50 12.31 -4.31
C TYR A 175 17.61 13.20 -5.54
N GLN A 176 18.19 14.38 -5.38
CA GLN A 176 18.43 15.31 -6.49
C GLN A 176 19.40 14.71 -7.53
N GLU A 177 20.52 14.13 -7.08
CA GLU A 177 21.55 13.57 -7.98
C GLU A 177 21.08 12.31 -8.71
N GLU A 178 20.39 11.40 -8.02
CA GLU A 178 20.05 10.09 -8.60
C GLU A 178 18.66 10.04 -9.25
N PHE A 179 17.71 10.81 -8.76
CA PHE A 179 16.32 10.77 -9.22
C PHE A 179 15.81 12.10 -9.76
N GLY A 180 16.53 13.20 -9.57
CA GLY A 180 16.11 14.54 -10.01
C GLY A 180 14.95 15.13 -9.21
N VAL A 181 14.73 14.62 -7.98
CA VAL A 181 13.68 15.09 -7.07
C VAL A 181 14.27 15.81 -5.87
N ASP A 182 13.53 16.79 -5.31
CA ASP A 182 13.95 17.59 -4.14
C ASP A 182 12.96 17.42 -2.98
#